data_4c7a0c04a29feb6e9dd27180ea18d50c
#
_entry.id   4c7a0c04a29feb6e9dd27180ea18d50c
#
_cell.length_a   1.000
_cell.length_b   1.000
_cell.length_c   1.000
_cell.angle_alpha   90.00
_cell.angle_beta   90.00
_cell.angle_gamma   90.00
#
_symmetry.space_group_name_H-M   'P 1'
#
loop_
_entity.id
_entity.type
_entity.pdbx_description
1 polymer ?
#
loop_
_entity_poly.entity_id
_entity_poly.type
_entity_poly.pdbx_seq_one_letter_code
_entity_poly.pdbx_strand_id
1 'polypeptide(L)'
;MKYSSRFFLYAPLALFLMLAAGAGVYWWIAASALSARLDALNGHEATPGVILSFKSKSVSGFPFNLDVVLHDVRVQVATKHGPSSWTAENFALHALTYGREQMIFEAAGRQQFTWTELDGKPSAMPFDTGEMHASVIAGERGISRIDLDVIGFGSPALTAGRVQFHVRLAPNGNAIDIAAEADTVHLSPRLSSPLGDDITQVRLVASAAPPRPFDGLRAGRADWISALETWRAANGALSVSDLEIDWGKLSAMGKGSLTLDKTHSVQGLLDFKVAGINSLIEKANRRGLRGDTFRGLTPALLLRASQAGNNEAGLLGAVVEFNAGIVSLGGAPATTEEPLY
;
A
#
# COMPACT_ATOMS: atom_id res chain seq x y z
N MET A 1 -63.56 22.34 13.38
CA MET A 1 -62.75 23.09 12.38
C MET A 1 -62.75 22.29 11.08
N LYS A 2 -63.35 22.77 9.99
CA LYS A 2 -63.32 22.15 8.68
C LYS A 2 -61.99 22.56 8.03
N TYR A 3 -61.01 21.67 8.05
CA TYR A 3 -59.78 21.87 7.30
C TYR A 3 -60.14 21.94 5.81
N SER A 4 -59.77 23.02 5.15
CA SER A 4 -60.03 23.22 3.73
C SER A 4 -59.25 22.17 2.94
N SER A 5 -59.85 21.62 1.88
CA SER A 5 -59.20 20.64 0.97
C SER A 5 -57.83 21.11 0.46
N ARG A 6 -57.62 22.40 0.41
CA ARG A 6 -56.34 23.04 0.01
C ARG A 6 -55.24 22.89 1.06
N PHE A 7 -55.57 22.71 2.37
CA PHE A 7 -54.57 22.47 3.40
C PHE A 7 -53.87 21.11 3.15
N PHE A 8 -54.63 20.06 2.84
CA PHE A 8 -54.06 18.75 2.55
C PHE A 8 -53.21 18.70 1.26
N LEU A 9 -53.42 19.68 0.35
CA LEU A 9 -52.61 19.83 -0.87
C LEU A 9 -51.30 20.60 -0.62
N TYR A 10 -51.35 21.68 0.12
CA TYR A 10 -50.22 22.60 0.32
C TYR A 10 -49.34 22.22 1.52
N ALA A 11 -49.87 21.59 2.56
CA ALA A 11 -49.08 21.23 3.74
C ALA A 11 -47.99 20.21 3.45
N PRO A 12 -48.22 19.12 2.67
CA PRO A 12 -47.14 18.22 2.26
C PRO A 12 -46.09 18.91 1.39
N LEU A 13 -46.52 19.80 0.47
CA LEU A 13 -45.58 20.55 -0.36
C LEU A 13 -44.72 21.52 0.46
N ALA A 14 -45.34 22.25 1.40
CA ALA A 14 -44.61 23.14 2.29
C ALA A 14 -43.64 22.40 3.19
N LEU A 15 -44.05 21.23 3.71
CA LEU A 15 -43.15 20.37 4.48
C LEU A 15 -41.97 19.87 3.62
N PHE A 16 -42.22 19.41 2.40
CA PHE A 16 -41.17 19.00 1.48
C PHE A 16 -40.19 20.14 1.19
N LEU A 17 -40.66 21.34 0.91
CA LEU A 17 -39.81 22.52 0.66
C LEU A 17 -39.01 22.91 1.90
N MET A 18 -39.58 22.83 3.10
CA MET A 18 -38.84 23.05 4.33
C MET A 18 -37.73 21.98 4.56
N LEU A 19 -38.02 20.72 4.32
CA LEU A 19 -37.03 19.64 4.42
C LEU A 19 -35.93 19.80 3.37
N ALA A 20 -36.30 20.15 2.13
CA ALA A 20 -35.31 20.40 1.07
C ALA A 20 -34.43 21.63 1.39
N ALA A 21 -35.00 22.69 1.92
CA ALA A 21 -34.23 23.85 2.37
C ALA A 21 -33.31 23.51 3.56
N GLY A 22 -33.82 22.73 4.53
CA GLY A 22 -33.02 22.24 5.65
C GLY A 22 -31.85 21.38 5.21
N ALA A 23 -32.06 20.45 4.26
CA ALA A 23 -31.00 19.63 3.67
C ALA A 23 -29.98 20.50 2.90
N GLY A 24 -30.44 21.53 2.19
CA GLY A 24 -29.57 22.48 1.50
C GLY A 24 -28.65 23.25 2.44
N VAL A 25 -29.21 23.78 3.53
CA VAL A 25 -28.45 24.49 4.57
C VAL A 25 -27.46 23.56 5.25
N TYR A 26 -27.87 22.34 5.61
CA TYR A 26 -27.00 21.34 6.21
C TYR A 26 -25.81 21.00 5.29
N TRP A 27 -26.09 20.73 4.02
CA TRP A 27 -25.05 20.44 3.04
C TRP A 27 -24.08 21.61 2.89
N TRP A 28 -24.62 22.85 2.77
CA TRP A 28 -23.80 24.06 2.62
C TRP A 28 -22.85 24.25 3.82
N ILE A 29 -23.34 24.03 5.04
CA ILE A 29 -22.52 24.11 6.27
C ILE A 29 -21.41 23.03 6.22
N ALA A 30 -21.75 21.79 5.88
CA ALA A 30 -20.79 20.71 5.81
C ALA A 30 -19.73 20.93 4.72
N ALA A 31 -20.15 21.38 3.53
CA ALA A 31 -19.25 21.69 2.42
C ALA A 31 -18.32 22.87 2.74
N SER A 32 -18.84 23.92 3.39
CA SER A 32 -18.06 25.09 3.81
C SER A 32 -17.03 24.72 4.88
N ALA A 33 -17.42 23.90 5.87
CA ALA A 33 -16.52 23.43 6.92
C ALA A 33 -15.40 22.54 6.35
N LEU A 34 -15.73 21.63 5.43
CA LEU A 34 -14.75 20.79 4.74
C LEU A 34 -13.79 21.64 3.89
N SER A 35 -14.34 22.60 3.13
CA SER A 35 -13.53 23.51 2.33
C SER A 35 -12.54 24.30 3.19
N ALA A 36 -12.99 24.88 4.31
CA ALA A 36 -12.13 25.63 5.23
C ALA A 36 -11.04 24.73 5.85
N ARG A 37 -11.39 23.48 6.19
CA ARG A 37 -10.41 22.51 6.72
C ARG A 37 -9.35 22.15 5.69
N LEU A 38 -9.72 21.97 4.44
CA LEU A 38 -8.76 21.70 3.35
C LEU A 38 -7.84 22.93 3.12
N ASP A 39 -8.36 24.15 3.19
CA ASP A 39 -7.51 25.36 3.11
C ASP A 39 -6.49 25.41 4.24
N ALA A 40 -6.90 25.08 5.44
CA ALA A 40 -6.00 25.03 6.60
C ALA A 40 -4.92 23.92 6.52
N LEU A 41 -5.21 22.86 5.77
CA LEU A 41 -4.26 21.75 5.55
C LEU A 41 -3.31 21.99 4.37
N ASN A 42 -3.65 22.91 3.47
CA ASN A 42 -2.87 23.15 2.25
C ASN A 42 -1.48 23.73 2.58
N GLY A 43 -0.43 22.96 2.30
CA GLY A 43 0.96 23.30 2.61
C GLY A 43 1.36 23.04 4.07
N HIS A 44 0.49 22.40 4.86
CA HIS A 44 0.72 22.07 6.26
C HIS A 44 0.67 20.56 6.52
N GLU A 45 1.10 20.17 7.71
CA GLU A 45 0.98 18.78 8.14
C GLU A 45 -0.50 18.38 8.30
N ALA A 46 -0.92 17.39 7.50
CA ALA A 46 -2.23 16.77 7.64
C ALA A 46 -2.26 15.77 8.80
N THR A 47 -1.15 15.06 9.00
CA THR A 47 -0.84 14.21 10.15
C THR A 47 0.66 14.31 10.41
N PRO A 48 1.18 13.93 11.59
CA PRO A 48 2.60 14.02 11.89
C PRO A 48 3.47 13.41 10.79
N GLY A 49 4.39 14.20 10.23
CA GLY A 49 5.31 13.79 9.17
C GLY A 49 4.71 13.74 7.75
N VAL A 50 3.43 14.10 7.55
CA VAL A 50 2.76 14.07 6.24
C VAL A 50 2.24 15.46 5.88
N ILE A 51 2.79 16.07 4.83
CA ILE A 51 2.38 17.37 4.32
C ILE A 51 1.52 17.17 3.07
N LEU A 52 0.32 17.79 3.08
CA LEU A 52 -0.58 17.84 1.92
C LEU A 52 -0.50 19.23 1.28
N SER A 53 -0.34 19.30 -0.02
CA SER A 53 -0.46 20.55 -0.78
C SER A 53 -1.20 20.33 -2.10
N PHE A 54 -1.90 21.35 -2.56
CA PHE A 54 -2.64 21.32 -3.83
C PHE A 54 -2.78 22.76 -4.37
N LYS A 55 -2.98 22.88 -5.68
CA LYS A 55 -3.11 24.17 -6.36
C LYS A 55 -4.51 24.75 -6.24
N SER A 56 -5.53 23.93 -6.43
CA SER A 56 -6.93 24.34 -6.32
C SER A 56 -7.81 23.17 -5.89
N LYS A 57 -9.01 23.50 -5.41
CA LYS A 57 -10.02 22.54 -4.99
C LYS A 57 -11.40 22.93 -5.48
N SER A 58 -12.27 21.95 -5.64
CA SER A 58 -13.71 22.13 -5.82
C SER A 58 -14.48 21.22 -4.87
N VAL A 59 -15.63 21.66 -4.40
CA VAL A 59 -16.54 20.89 -3.55
C VAL A 59 -17.91 20.84 -4.23
N SER A 60 -18.46 19.63 -4.40
CA SER A 60 -19.74 19.36 -5.08
C SER A 60 -20.48 18.21 -4.39
N GLY A 61 -21.50 17.64 -5.02
CA GLY A 61 -22.20 16.45 -4.53
C GLY A 61 -23.51 16.72 -3.77
N PHE A 62 -24.06 17.98 -3.88
CA PHE A 62 -25.36 18.31 -3.29
C PHE A 62 -26.47 17.36 -3.75
N PRO A 63 -27.41 16.96 -2.86
CA PRO A 63 -27.49 17.27 -1.43
C PRO A 63 -26.92 16.18 -0.49
N PHE A 64 -26.51 15.02 -1.01
CA PHE A 64 -26.23 13.83 -0.20
C PHE A 64 -24.74 13.50 -0.08
N ASN A 65 -23.93 13.94 -1.05
CA ASN A 65 -22.51 13.67 -1.10
C ASN A 65 -21.68 14.93 -0.82
N LEU A 66 -20.46 14.70 -0.36
CA LEU A 66 -19.39 15.70 -0.35
C LEU A 66 -18.29 15.16 -1.27
N ASP A 67 -18.28 15.64 -2.50
CA ASP A 67 -17.30 15.31 -3.51
C ASP A 67 -16.29 16.45 -3.59
N VAL A 68 -15.04 16.15 -3.25
CA VAL A 68 -13.93 17.10 -3.33
C VAL A 68 -13.00 16.66 -4.43
N VAL A 69 -12.64 17.58 -5.32
CA VAL A 69 -11.57 17.36 -6.29
C VAL A 69 -10.44 18.34 -5.99
N LEU A 70 -9.24 17.82 -5.76
CA LEU A 70 -8.00 18.57 -5.62
C LEU A 70 -7.21 18.47 -6.92
N HIS A 71 -6.67 19.57 -7.41
CA HIS A 71 -5.85 19.64 -8.61
C HIS A 71 -4.39 19.90 -8.25
N ASP A 72 -3.47 19.23 -8.98
CA ASP A 72 -2.02 19.30 -8.76
C ASP A 72 -1.66 19.00 -7.30
N VAL A 73 -2.16 17.86 -6.81
CA VAL A 73 -1.96 17.44 -5.43
C VAL A 73 -0.54 16.90 -5.23
N ARG A 74 0.02 17.18 -4.06
CA ARG A 74 1.26 16.60 -3.58
C ARG A 74 1.08 16.14 -2.13
N VAL A 75 1.43 14.89 -1.87
CA VAL A 75 1.57 14.32 -0.52
C VAL A 75 3.04 14.06 -0.29
N GLN A 76 3.63 14.69 0.71
CA GLN A 76 5.05 14.56 1.05
C GLN A 76 5.20 13.94 2.42
N VAL A 77 6.16 13.00 2.53
CA VAL A 77 6.49 12.29 3.77
C VAL A 77 7.99 12.47 4.02
N ALA A 78 8.37 12.77 5.27
CA ALA A 78 9.76 12.77 5.68
C ALA A 78 10.25 11.32 5.85
N THR A 79 11.41 11.00 5.27
CA THR A 79 12.11 9.72 5.47
C THR A 79 13.52 9.95 5.94
N LYS A 80 14.23 8.91 6.42
CA LYS A 80 15.61 9.00 6.89
C LYS A 80 16.61 9.52 5.83
N HIS A 81 16.32 9.29 4.56
CA HIS A 81 17.20 9.71 3.44
C HIS A 81 16.81 11.07 2.85
N GLY A 82 15.71 11.65 3.29
CA GLY A 82 15.15 12.89 2.78
C GLY A 82 13.66 12.78 2.46
N PRO A 83 13.03 13.78 1.87
CA PRO A 83 11.62 13.76 1.57
C PRO A 83 11.29 12.80 0.43
N SER A 84 10.22 12.05 0.60
CA SER A 84 9.54 11.33 -0.48
C SER A 84 8.20 11.99 -0.75
N SER A 85 7.75 12.02 -1.99
CA SER A 85 6.44 12.58 -2.31
C SER A 85 5.75 11.84 -3.45
N TRP A 86 4.43 11.83 -3.37
CA TRP A 86 3.55 11.43 -4.46
C TRP A 86 2.81 12.67 -4.98
N THR A 87 2.69 12.78 -6.30
CA THR A 87 1.93 13.85 -6.96
C THR A 87 0.94 13.26 -7.93
N ALA A 88 -0.23 13.90 -8.07
CA ALA A 88 -1.25 13.56 -9.05
C ALA A 88 -1.89 14.83 -9.62
N GLU A 89 -2.27 14.81 -10.91
CA GLU A 89 -2.97 15.93 -11.56
C GLU A 89 -4.34 16.14 -10.92
N ASN A 90 -5.07 15.04 -10.67
CA ASN A 90 -6.40 15.08 -10.06
C ASN A 90 -6.48 14.02 -8.95
N PHE A 91 -7.01 14.45 -7.82
CA PHE A 91 -7.29 13.60 -6.68
C PHE A 91 -8.68 13.93 -6.14
N ALA A 92 -9.56 12.95 -6.14
CA ALA A 92 -10.92 13.10 -5.67
C ALA A 92 -11.13 12.39 -4.34
N LEU A 93 -11.97 12.97 -3.49
CA LEU A 93 -12.47 12.40 -2.25
C LEU A 93 -13.99 12.41 -2.32
N HIS A 94 -14.61 11.26 -2.10
CA HIS A 94 -16.03 11.07 -2.03
C HIS A 94 -16.44 10.64 -0.63
N ALA A 95 -17.34 11.38 0.00
CA ALA A 95 -17.88 11.06 1.31
C ALA A 95 -19.38 11.32 1.34
N LEU A 96 -20.09 10.58 2.18
CA LEU A 96 -21.50 10.85 2.45
C LEU A 96 -21.63 11.97 3.48
N THR A 97 -22.63 12.85 3.31
CA THR A 97 -22.91 13.91 4.28
C THR A 97 -23.35 13.38 5.65
N TYR A 98 -23.91 12.18 5.69
CA TYR A 98 -24.48 11.53 6.88
C TYR A 98 -23.71 10.29 7.36
N GLY A 99 -22.76 9.77 6.59
CA GLY A 99 -21.92 8.60 6.93
C GLY A 99 -20.46 9.02 6.95
N ARG A 100 -19.90 9.24 8.15
CA ARG A 100 -18.49 9.69 8.29
C ARG A 100 -17.49 8.55 8.40
N GLU A 101 -17.98 7.32 8.30
CA GLU A 101 -17.15 6.13 8.55
C GLU A 101 -16.35 5.70 7.33
N GLN A 102 -16.86 5.97 6.13
CA GLN A 102 -16.22 5.56 4.88
C GLN A 102 -15.93 6.76 3.99
N MET A 103 -14.71 6.82 3.47
CA MET A 103 -14.25 7.75 2.46
C MET A 103 -13.68 6.97 1.29
N ILE A 104 -14.00 7.39 0.09
CA ILE A 104 -13.46 6.83 -1.15
C ILE A 104 -12.57 7.90 -1.79
N PHE A 105 -11.39 7.48 -2.20
CA PHE A 105 -10.41 8.33 -2.87
C PHE A 105 -10.15 7.79 -4.26
N GLU A 106 -9.97 8.68 -5.21
CA GLU A 106 -9.61 8.36 -6.58
C GLU A 106 -8.44 9.25 -7.03
N ALA A 107 -7.50 8.69 -7.76
CA ALA A 107 -6.48 9.48 -8.41
C ALA A 107 -6.52 9.22 -9.92
N ALA A 108 -6.38 10.28 -10.70
CA ALA A 108 -6.44 10.22 -12.16
C ALA A 108 -5.43 11.18 -12.79
N GLY A 109 -5.08 10.89 -14.05
CA GLY A 109 -4.09 11.64 -14.82
C GLY A 109 -2.66 11.21 -14.52
N ARG A 110 -1.72 12.07 -14.85
CA ARG A 110 -0.31 11.80 -14.62
C ARG A 110 0.01 11.82 -13.14
N GLN A 111 0.75 10.83 -12.73
CA GLN A 111 1.20 10.66 -11.36
C GLN A 111 2.73 10.51 -11.34
N GLN A 112 3.33 10.86 -10.22
CA GLN A 112 4.76 10.70 -10.03
C GLN A 112 5.08 10.42 -8.57
N PHE A 113 5.94 9.44 -8.35
CA PHE A 113 6.57 9.22 -7.06
C PHE A 113 8.00 9.75 -7.10
N THR A 114 8.41 10.50 -6.08
CA THR A 114 9.78 11.02 -5.93
C THR A 114 10.34 10.59 -4.58
N TRP A 115 11.63 10.28 -4.55
CA TRP A 115 12.34 9.91 -3.33
C TRP A 115 13.77 10.40 -3.36
N THR A 116 14.44 10.32 -2.23
CA THR A 116 15.87 10.59 -2.13
C THR A 116 16.61 9.26 -2.07
N GLU A 117 17.54 9.05 -3.00
CA GLU A 117 18.41 7.86 -3.03
C GLU A 117 19.40 7.87 -1.85
N LEU A 118 20.05 6.73 -1.61
CA LEU A 118 21.07 6.57 -0.55
C LEU A 118 22.25 7.53 -0.69
N ASP A 119 22.57 7.93 -1.91
CA ASP A 119 23.64 8.92 -2.21
C ASP A 119 23.16 10.38 -2.09
N GLY A 120 21.93 10.60 -1.62
CA GLY A 120 21.32 11.92 -1.43
C GLY A 120 20.74 12.55 -2.70
N LYS A 121 20.78 11.85 -3.84
CA LYS A 121 20.22 12.38 -5.08
C LYS A 121 18.70 12.17 -5.17
N PRO A 122 17.96 13.14 -5.72
CA PRO A 122 16.54 12.95 -5.98
C PRO A 122 16.32 11.99 -7.15
N SER A 123 15.42 11.04 -6.97
CA SER A 123 14.92 10.16 -8.01
C SER A 123 13.43 10.34 -8.20
N ALA A 124 12.94 10.03 -9.40
CA ALA A 124 11.54 10.18 -9.75
C ALA A 124 11.08 9.06 -10.66
N MET A 125 9.90 8.54 -10.41
CA MET A 125 9.22 7.54 -11.24
C MET A 125 7.84 8.08 -11.62
N PRO A 126 7.67 8.53 -12.87
CA PRO A 126 6.36 8.82 -13.40
C PRO A 126 5.60 7.51 -13.61
N PHE A 127 4.29 7.54 -13.41
CA PHE A 127 3.42 6.41 -13.69
C PHE A 127 2.02 6.88 -14.05
N ASP A 128 1.30 6.02 -14.74
CA ASP A 128 -0.10 6.20 -15.11
C ASP A 128 -0.91 5.02 -14.55
N THR A 129 -2.18 5.26 -14.28
CA THR A 129 -3.14 4.23 -13.87
C THR A 129 -4.38 4.35 -14.73
N GLY A 130 -4.97 3.23 -15.14
CA GLY A 130 -6.29 3.23 -15.77
C GLY A 130 -7.35 3.67 -14.77
N GLU A 131 -7.34 3.02 -13.60
CA GLU A 131 -8.18 3.37 -12.45
C GLU A 131 -7.37 3.22 -11.16
N MET A 132 -7.56 4.12 -10.22
CA MET A 132 -6.98 4.03 -8.88
C MET A 132 -8.01 4.46 -7.85
N HIS A 133 -8.46 3.50 -7.06
CA HIS A 133 -9.45 3.71 -6.01
C HIS A 133 -8.86 3.29 -4.65
N ALA A 134 -9.09 4.10 -3.64
CA ALA A 134 -8.82 3.72 -2.27
C ALA A 134 -10.06 3.94 -1.41
N SER A 135 -10.35 2.99 -0.52
CA SER A 135 -11.40 3.10 0.48
C SER A 135 -10.77 3.14 1.86
N VAL A 136 -11.17 4.11 2.67
CA VAL A 136 -10.73 4.24 4.06
C VAL A 136 -11.95 4.21 4.96
N ILE A 137 -11.94 3.29 5.92
CA ILE A 137 -13.01 3.13 6.91
C ILE A 137 -12.49 3.55 8.29
N ALA A 138 -13.17 4.50 8.89
CA ALA A 138 -12.91 4.91 10.26
C ALA A 138 -13.57 3.94 11.25
N GLY A 139 -12.89 3.69 12.36
CA GLY A 139 -13.41 2.96 13.50
C GLY A 139 -13.29 3.83 14.77
N GLU A 140 -13.65 3.28 15.91
CA GLU A 140 -13.67 4.01 17.19
C GLU A 140 -12.30 4.62 17.59
N ARG A 141 -11.18 3.98 17.21
CA ARG A 141 -9.81 4.39 17.58
C ARG A 141 -8.98 4.91 16.42
N GLY A 142 -9.63 5.39 15.35
CA GLY A 142 -8.97 5.83 14.13
C GLY A 142 -9.25 4.89 12.96
N ILE A 143 -8.46 4.94 11.92
CA ILE A 143 -8.65 4.13 10.71
C ILE A 143 -8.66 2.64 11.08
N SER A 144 -9.71 1.93 10.69
CA SER A 144 -9.88 0.50 10.91
C SER A 144 -9.57 -0.35 9.69
N ARG A 145 -9.73 0.22 8.49
CA ARG A 145 -9.48 -0.47 7.22
C ARG A 145 -9.07 0.51 6.14
N ILE A 146 -8.13 0.08 5.31
CA ILE A 146 -7.70 0.75 4.08
C ILE A 146 -7.68 -0.32 2.98
N ASP A 147 -8.33 -0.04 1.87
CA ASP A 147 -8.26 -0.84 0.65
C ASP A 147 -7.79 0.06 -0.48
N LEU A 148 -6.82 -0.40 -1.26
CA LEU A 148 -6.34 0.23 -2.49
C LEU A 148 -6.48 -0.76 -3.62
N ASP A 149 -7.03 -0.31 -4.75
CA ASP A 149 -7.17 -1.07 -5.99
C ASP A 149 -6.71 -0.19 -7.16
N VAL A 150 -5.72 -0.67 -7.87
CA VAL A 150 -5.14 0.00 -9.04
C VAL A 150 -5.25 -0.93 -10.23
N ILE A 151 -5.89 -0.47 -11.29
CA ILE A 151 -6.07 -1.20 -12.55
C ILE A 151 -5.26 -0.50 -13.63
N GLY A 152 -4.51 -1.28 -14.41
CA GLY A 152 -3.73 -0.77 -15.53
C GLY A 152 -2.59 0.15 -15.10
N PHE A 153 -1.78 -0.31 -14.12
CA PHE A 153 -0.58 0.42 -13.70
C PHE A 153 0.48 0.38 -14.80
N GLY A 154 1.04 1.53 -15.15
CA GLY A 154 2.11 1.66 -16.14
C GLY A 154 3.21 2.62 -15.70
N SER A 155 4.46 2.18 -15.76
CA SER A 155 5.65 2.99 -15.50
C SER A 155 6.77 2.64 -16.49
N PRO A 156 7.86 3.43 -16.59
CA PRO A 156 9.01 3.07 -17.41
C PRO A 156 9.72 1.78 -16.96
N ALA A 157 9.48 1.32 -15.74
CA ALA A 157 10.11 0.15 -15.15
C ALA A 157 9.29 -1.12 -15.38
N LEU A 158 7.96 -1.04 -15.21
CA LEU A 158 7.05 -2.18 -15.33
C LEU A 158 5.62 -1.74 -15.61
N THR A 159 4.80 -2.67 -16.10
CA THR A 159 3.35 -2.55 -16.13
C THR A 159 2.72 -3.64 -15.26
N ALA A 160 1.52 -3.41 -14.73
CA ALA A 160 0.75 -4.42 -14.03
C ALA A 160 -0.74 -4.31 -14.42
N GLY A 161 -1.40 -5.44 -14.61
CA GLY A 161 -2.82 -5.48 -14.92
C GLY A 161 -3.66 -4.97 -13.74
N ARG A 162 -3.34 -5.44 -12.53
CA ARG A 162 -3.98 -5.01 -11.29
C ARG A 162 -3.00 -5.06 -10.12
N VAL A 163 -3.11 -4.08 -9.22
CA VAL A 163 -2.38 -4.06 -7.94
C VAL A 163 -3.39 -3.77 -6.83
N GLN A 164 -3.42 -4.62 -5.82
CA GLN A 164 -4.31 -4.49 -4.67
C GLN A 164 -3.51 -4.44 -3.37
N PHE A 165 -3.98 -3.63 -2.44
CA PHE A 165 -3.41 -3.54 -1.10
C PHE A 165 -4.52 -3.36 -0.08
N HIS A 166 -4.52 -4.20 0.95
CA HIS A 166 -5.52 -4.20 2.00
C HIS A 166 -4.86 -4.21 3.36
N VAL A 167 -5.30 -3.31 4.23
CA VAL A 167 -4.90 -3.27 5.63
C VAL A 167 -6.14 -3.11 6.48
N ARG A 168 -6.31 -3.96 7.48
CA ARG A 168 -7.43 -3.86 8.40
C ARG A 168 -7.05 -4.27 9.82
N LEU A 169 -7.72 -3.73 10.80
CA LEU A 169 -7.71 -4.30 12.14
C LEU A 169 -8.42 -5.66 12.08
N ALA A 170 -7.75 -6.71 12.57
CA ALA A 170 -8.32 -8.05 12.62
C ALA A 170 -9.66 -8.05 13.39
N PRO A 171 -10.64 -8.88 13.02
CA PRO A 171 -11.97 -8.90 13.69
C PRO A 171 -11.91 -9.14 15.20
N ASN A 172 -10.90 -9.89 15.67
CA ASN A 172 -10.65 -10.14 17.10
C ASN A 172 -9.89 -9.00 17.79
N GLY A 173 -9.47 -7.96 17.06
CA GLY A 173 -8.71 -6.81 17.58
C GLY A 173 -7.27 -7.10 18.00
N ASN A 174 -6.72 -8.27 17.71
CA ASN A 174 -5.41 -8.71 18.22
C ASN A 174 -4.24 -8.46 17.25
N ALA A 175 -4.53 -8.10 16.01
CA ALA A 175 -3.53 -7.87 14.97
C ALA A 175 -4.01 -6.85 13.94
N ILE A 176 -3.11 -6.43 13.07
CA ILE A 176 -3.41 -5.75 11.81
C ILE A 176 -3.14 -6.74 10.69
N ASP A 177 -4.19 -7.13 9.97
CA ASP A 177 -4.09 -7.97 8.78
C ASP A 177 -3.66 -7.13 7.60
N ILE A 178 -2.76 -7.66 6.80
CA ILE A 178 -2.18 -7.03 5.61
C ILE A 178 -2.30 -8.04 4.46
N ALA A 179 -2.80 -7.58 3.31
CA ALA A 179 -2.73 -8.35 2.07
C ALA A 179 -2.29 -7.43 0.93
N ALA A 180 -1.43 -7.95 0.07
CA ALA A 180 -1.01 -7.28 -1.16
C ALA A 180 -1.00 -8.29 -2.30
N GLU A 181 -1.45 -7.86 -3.48
CA GLU A 181 -1.48 -8.69 -4.68
C GLU A 181 -1.17 -7.84 -5.91
N ALA A 182 -0.41 -8.40 -6.83
CA ALA A 182 -0.17 -7.82 -8.14
C ALA A 182 -0.26 -8.92 -9.21
N ASP A 183 -1.08 -8.65 -10.23
CA ASP A 183 -1.34 -9.59 -11.32
C ASP A 183 -0.81 -9.05 -12.64
N THR A 184 -0.37 -9.98 -13.49
CA THR A 184 0.01 -9.68 -14.88
C THR A 184 1.05 -8.57 -14.94
N VAL A 185 2.16 -8.76 -14.18
CA VAL A 185 3.27 -7.80 -14.15
C VAL A 185 4.22 -8.11 -15.30
N HIS A 186 4.48 -7.09 -16.13
CA HIS A 186 5.46 -7.16 -17.21
C HIS A 186 6.60 -6.18 -16.92
N LEU A 187 7.83 -6.72 -16.82
CA LEU A 187 9.03 -5.93 -16.58
C LEU A 187 9.53 -5.29 -17.88
N SER A 188 9.97 -4.06 -17.81
CA SER A 188 10.62 -3.42 -18.96
C SER A 188 11.95 -4.11 -19.30
N PRO A 189 12.44 -3.99 -20.54
CA PRO A 189 13.75 -4.57 -20.94
C PRO A 189 14.93 -4.12 -20.08
N ARG A 190 14.80 -2.99 -19.36
CA ARG A 190 15.83 -2.49 -18.44
C ARG A 190 15.94 -3.32 -17.17
N LEU A 191 14.83 -3.95 -16.75
CA LEU A 191 14.74 -4.84 -15.60
C LEU A 191 14.73 -6.32 -15.99
N SER A 192 15.10 -6.63 -17.25
CA SER A 192 15.08 -7.99 -17.79
C SER A 192 15.75 -8.99 -16.87
N SER A 193 15.08 -10.11 -16.62
CA SER A 193 15.47 -11.15 -15.69
C SER A 193 15.74 -12.47 -16.41
N PRO A 194 16.66 -13.33 -15.92
CA PRO A 194 16.79 -14.70 -16.41
C PRO A 194 15.51 -15.54 -16.29
N LEU A 195 14.58 -15.13 -15.38
CA LEU A 195 13.28 -15.77 -15.21
C LEU A 195 12.27 -15.39 -16.30
N GLY A 196 12.55 -14.33 -17.07
CA GLY A 196 11.66 -13.72 -18.06
C GLY A 196 11.12 -12.40 -17.57
N ASP A 197 10.34 -11.75 -18.42
CA ASP A 197 9.83 -10.41 -18.12
C ASP A 197 8.41 -10.45 -17.55
N ASP A 198 7.76 -11.63 -17.54
CA ASP A 198 6.38 -11.80 -17.10
C ASP A 198 6.32 -12.46 -15.71
N ILE A 199 5.70 -11.76 -14.77
CA ILE A 199 5.31 -12.27 -13.46
C ILE A 199 3.79 -12.39 -13.47
N THR A 200 3.28 -13.60 -13.37
CA THR A 200 1.84 -13.86 -13.43
C THR A 200 1.14 -13.32 -12.19
N GLN A 201 1.75 -13.57 -11.02
CA GLN A 201 1.19 -13.16 -9.73
C GLN A 201 2.28 -12.94 -8.69
N VAL A 202 2.08 -11.93 -7.85
CA VAL A 202 2.77 -11.76 -6.56
C VAL A 202 1.69 -11.57 -5.51
N ARG A 203 1.71 -12.36 -4.45
CA ARG A 203 0.74 -12.29 -3.36
C ARG A 203 1.43 -12.34 -2.01
N LEU A 204 0.98 -11.49 -1.08
CA LEU A 204 1.41 -11.47 0.31
C LEU A 204 0.19 -11.43 1.22
N VAL A 205 0.14 -12.31 2.21
CA VAL A 205 -0.79 -12.24 3.34
C VAL A 205 0.00 -12.30 4.64
N ALA A 206 -0.17 -11.29 5.47
CA ALA A 206 0.58 -11.16 6.71
C ALA A 206 -0.30 -10.56 7.82
N SER A 207 0.16 -10.69 9.06
CA SER A 207 -0.53 -10.16 10.24
C SER A 207 0.50 -9.59 11.22
N ALA A 208 0.37 -8.30 11.55
CA ALA A 208 1.26 -7.60 12.48
C ALA A 208 0.63 -7.54 13.88
N ALA A 209 1.32 -8.06 14.89
CA ALA A 209 0.87 -8.09 16.27
C ALA A 209 1.99 -7.62 17.22
N PRO A 210 1.64 -6.94 18.34
CA PRO A 210 0.32 -6.42 18.71
C PRO A 210 -0.07 -5.16 17.93
N PRO A 211 -1.37 -4.87 17.74
CA PRO A 211 -1.83 -3.72 16.94
C PRO A 211 -1.79 -2.38 17.69
N ARG A 212 -1.83 -2.37 19.01
CA ARG A 212 -1.91 -1.16 19.86
C ARG A 212 -0.84 -0.11 19.59
N PRO A 213 0.43 -0.46 19.31
CA PRO A 213 1.45 0.51 18.96
C PRO A 213 1.10 1.41 17.77
N PHE A 214 0.25 0.93 16.87
CA PHE A 214 -0.22 1.66 15.71
C PHE A 214 -1.48 2.52 15.94
N ASP A 215 -2.07 2.50 17.16
CA ASP A 215 -3.29 3.27 17.45
C ASP A 215 -3.08 4.79 17.29
N GLY A 216 -1.88 5.30 17.63
CA GLY A 216 -1.51 6.70 17.40
C GLY A 216 -1.45 7.05 15.90
N LEU A 217 -0.81 6.21 15.09
CA LEU A 217 -0.71 6.37 13.64
C LEU A 217 -2.10 6.30 12.98
N ARG A 218 -2.89 5.29 13.33
CA ARG A 218 -4.26 5.10 12.82
C ARG A 218 -5.19 6.26 13.14
N ALA A 219 -4.96 6.94 14.26
CA ALA A 219 -5.70 8.12 14.68
C ALA A 219 -5.10 9.44 14.18
N GLY A 220 -4.04 9.40 13.36
CA GLY A 220 -3.36 10.60 12.85
C GLY A 220 -2.63 11.42 13.93
N ARG A 221 -2.21 10.80 15.04
CA ARG A 221 -1.54 11.47 16.18
C ARG A 221 -0.07 11.10 16.35
N ALA A 222 0.41 10.12 15.62
CA ALA A 222 1.81 9.70 15.61
C ALA A 222 2.29 9.52 14.16
N ASP A 223 3.57 9.69 13.94
CA ASP A 223 4.23 9.36 12.69
C ASP A 223 4.54 7.86 12.59
N TRP A 224 4.91 7.43 11.40
CA TRP A 224 5.22 6.03 11.07
C TRP A 224 6.42 5.48 11.87
N ILE A 225 7.49 6.28 12.02
CA ILE A 225 8.72 5.86 12.71
C ILE A 225 8.43 5.62 14.20
N SER A 226 7.72 6.54 14.84
CA SER A 226 7.30 6.43 16.25
C SER A 226 6.41 5.20 16.48
N ALA A 227 5.52 4.89 15.54
CA ALA A 227 4.65 3.72 15.64
C ALA A 227 5.47 2.41 15.50
N LEU A 228 6.40 2.33 14.55
CA LEU A 228 7.29 1.18 14.38
C LEU A 228 8.20 0.98 15.59
N GLU A 229 8.78 2.05 16.15
CA GLU A 229 9.62 1.95 17.34
C GLU A 229 8.82 1.44 18.55
N THR A 230 7.60 1.93 18.74
CA THR A 230 6.71 1.45 19.79
C THR A 230 6.36 -0.03 19.59
N TRP A 231 6.14 -0.45 18.33
CA TRP A 231 5.84 -1.83 17.98
C TRP A 231 7.05 -2.75 18.20
N ARG A 232 8.25 -2.32 17.81
CA ARG A 232 9.51 -3.01 18.10
C ARG A 232 9.71 -3.20 19.61
N ALA A 233 9.55 -2.10 20.40
CA ALA A 233 9.69 -2.16 21.85
C ALA A 233 8.66 -3.07 22.53
N ALA A 234 7.49 -3.26 21.92
CA ALA A 234 6.47 -4.21 22.35
C ALA A 234 6.72 -5.67 21.91
N ASN A 235 7.92 -5.99 21.40
CA ASN A 235 8.27 -7.27 20.79
C ASN A 235 7.32 -7.63 19.63
N GLY A 236 7.04 -6.65 18.78
CA GLY A 236 6.15 -6.81 17.64
C GLY A 236 6.67 -7.82 16.64
N ALA A 237 5.74 -8.62 16.07
CA ALA A 237 6.04 -9.62 15.05
C ALA A 237 5.08 -9.49 13.87
N LEU A 238 5.63 -9.64 12.67
CA LEU A 238 4.91 -9.76 11.41
C LEU A 238 4.91 -11.25 11.03
N SER A 239 3.76 -11.90 11.18
CA SER A 239 3.57 -13.28 10.74
C SER A 239 3.14 -13.29 9.28
N VAL A 240 3.98 -13.79 8.40
CA VAL A 240 3.69 -14.01 6.99
C VAL A 240 3.07 -15.40 6.86
N SER A 241 1.80 -15.46 6.53
CA SER A 241 1.06 -16.72 6.37
C SER A 241 1.11 -17.24 4.94
N ASP A 242 1.23 -16.34 3.98
CA ASP A 242 1.27 -16.63 2.56
C ASP A 242 2.09 -15.57 1.82
N LEU A 243 3.12 -16.01 1.11
CA LEU A 243 3.89 -15.22 0.17
C LEU A 243 4.08 -16.07 -1.08
N GLU A 244 3.45 -15.67 -2.18
CA GLU A 244 3.45 -16.40 -3.45
C GLU A 244 4.02 -15.54 -4.56
N ILE A 245 4.86 -16.14 -5.40
CA ILE A 245 5.44 -15.48 -6.58
C ILE A 245 5.45 -16.49 -7.71
N ASP A 246 4.71 -16.18 -8.78
CA ASP A 246 4.72 -16.94 -10.04
C ASP A 246 5.42 -16.13 -11.13
N TRP A 247 6.67 -16.48 -11.41
CA TRP A 247 7.53 -15.76 -12.34
C TRP A 247 8.05 -16.68 -13.46
N GLY A 248 7.46 -16.56 -14.62
CA GLY A 248 7.76 -17.43 -15.76
C GLY A 248 7.49 -18.88 -15.47
N LYS A 249 8.57 -19.70 -15.30
CA LYS A 249 8.46 -21.12 -14.92
C LYS A 249 8.73 -21.37 -13.43
N LEU A 250 9.10 -20.35 -12.68
CA LEU A 250 9.36 -20.45 -11.26
C LEU A 250 8.09 -20.13 -10.49
N SER A 251 7.71 -21.00 -9.55
CA SER A 251 6.70 -20.76 -8.55
C SER A 251 7.34 -20.89 -7.17
N ALA A 252 7.17 -19.90 -6.32
CA ALA A 252 7.69 -19.90 -4.96
C ALA A 252 6.56 -19.54 -3.98
N MET A 253 6.40 -20.38 -2.96
CA MET A 253 5.48 -20.15 -1.84
C MET A 253 6.27 -20.06 -0.55
N GLY A 254 6.03 -19.01 0.26
CA GLY A 254 6.76 -18.75 1.49
C GLY A 254 5.85 -18.44 2.67
N LYS A 255 6.35 -18.72 3.86
CA LYS A 255 5.73 -18.33 5.13
C LYS A 255 6.80 -18.14 6.20
N GLY A 256 6.48 -17.41 7.26
CA GLY A 256 7.43 -17.24 8.36
C GLY A 256 7.06 -16.09 9.28
N SER A 257 8.04 -15.61 10.03
CA SER A 257 7.85 -14.51 10.95
C SER A 257 9.04 -13.57 10.95
N LEU A 258 8.75 -12.28 10.96
CA LEU A 258 9.73 -11.20 10.95
C LEU A 258 9.49 -10.28 12.15
N THR A 259 10.58 -9.77 12.71
CA THR A 259 10.61 -8.80 13.81
C THR A 259 11.62 -7.72 13.48
N LEU A 260 11.73 -6.69 14.33
CA LEU A 260 12.80 -5.69 14.24
C LEU A 260 13.74 -5.84 15.43
N ASP A 261 15.05 -5.81 15.15
CA ASP A 261 16.09 -5.84 16.15
C ASP A 261 16.34 -4.45 16.76
N LYS A 262 17.32 -4.35 17.66
CA LYS A 262 17.70 -3.09 18.32
C LYS A 262 18.35 -2.08 17.39
N THR A 263 18.83 -2.51 16.24
CA THR A 263 19.43 -1.68 15.19
C THR A 263 18.43 -1.30 14.11
N HIS A 264 17.14 -1.59 14.34
CA HIS A 264 16.02 -1.33 13.42
C HIS A 264 16.10 -2.14 12.11
N SER A 265 16.89 -3.20 12.10
CA SER A 265 17.01 -4.13 10.98
C SER A 265 15.97 -5.24 11.11
N VAL A 266 15.53 -5.78 9.97
CA VAL A 266 14.61 -6.92 9.95
C VAL A 266 15.34 -8.14 10.50
N GLN A 267 14.64 -8.92 11.34
CA GLN A 267 15.12 -10.19 11.90
C GLN A 267 14.05 -11.26 11.79
N GLY A 268 14.43 -12.47 11.38
CA GLY A 268 13.51 -13.61 11.32
C GLY A 268 13.81 -14.56 10.18
N LEU A 269 12.84 -15.43 9.91
CA LEU A 269 12.95 -16.50 8.93
C LEU A 269 11.73 -16.53 8.03
N LEU A 270 11.96 -16.78 6.74
CA LEU A 270 10.92 -17.14 5.78
C LEU A 270 11.29 -18.49 5.15
N ASP A 271 10.40 -19.46 5.29
CA ASP A 271 10.52 -20.79 4.68
C ASP A 271 9.82 -20.79 3.33
N PHE A 272 10.56 -21.09 2.27
CA PHE A 272 10.05 -21.16 0.91
C PHE A 272 10.03 -22.59 0.38
N LYS A 273 9.01 -22.87 -0.44
CA LYS A 273 8.94 -24.01 -1.35
C LYS A 273 9.00 -23.48 -2.77
N VAL A 274 10.01 -23.88 -3.53
CA VAL A 274 10.27 -23.35 -4.88
C VAL A 274 10.16 -24.49 -5.89
N ALA A 275 9.31 -24.28 -6.92
CA ALA A 275 9.19 -25.16 -8.08
C ALA A 275 9.82 -24.49 -9.32
N GLY A 276 10.14 -25.31 -10.33
CA GLY A 276 10.63 -24.81 -11.63
C GLY A 276 12.10 -24.35 -11.64
N ILE A 277 12.85 -24.54 -10.56
CA ILE A 277 14.25 -24.10 -10.44
C ILE A 277 15.18 -24.73 -11.46
N ASN A 278 14.91 -25.95 -11.90
CA ASN A 278 15.72 -26.65 -12.92
C ASN A 278 15.79 -25.89 -14.24
N SER A 279 14.69 -25.24 -14.63
CA SER A 279 14.63 -24.40 -15.83
C SER A 279 15.52 -23.15 -15.71
N LEU A 280 15.67 -22.63 -14.50
CA LEU A 280 16.57 -21.51 -14.21
C LEU A 280 18.03 -21.95 -14.29
N ILE A 281 18.36 -23.11 -13.69
CA ILE A 281 19.70 -23.71 -13.73
C ILE A 281 20.13 -23.97 -15.17
N GLU A 282 19.26 -24.54 -16.00
CA GLU A 282 19.53 -24.77 -17.41
C GLU A 282 19.78 -23.48 -18.20
N LYS A 283 18.97 -22.44 -17.95
CA LYS A 283 19.17 -21.10 -18.59
C LYS A 283 20.47 -20.45 -18.12
N ALA A 284 20.79 -20.56 -16.84
CA ALA A 284 22.02 -20.06 -16.25
C ALA A 284 23.26 -20.69 -16.87
N ASN A 285 23.24 -22.01 -17.04
CA ASN A 285 24.34 -22.77 -17.65
C ASN A 285 24.52 -22.45 -19.14
N ARG A 286 23.42 -22.15 -19.88
CA ARG A 286 23.48 -21.83 -21.31
C ARG A 286 23.93 -20.40 -21.63
N ARG A 287 23.65 -19.40 -20.78
CA ARG A 287 23.86 -17.96 -21.06
C ARG A 287 24.96 -17.31 -20.25
N GLY A 288 25.51 -17.99 -19.23
CA GLY A 288 26.39 -17.38 -18.24
C GLY A 288 25.66 -16.28 -17.48
N LEU A 289 25.50 -16.39 -16.18
CA LEU A 289 24.82 -15.39 -15.36
C LEU A 289 25.62 -14.08 -15.35
N ARG A 290 25.27 -13.16 -16.20
CA ARG A 290 25.82 -11.79 -16.27
C ARG A 290 24.73 -10.80 -15.86
N GLY A 291 24.56 -10.58 -14.56
CA GLY A 291 23.66 -9.55 -14.04
C GLY A 291 23.90 -9.34 -12.56
N ASP A 292 24.05 -8.09 -12.14
CA ASP A 292 24.38 -7.74 -10.76
C ASP A 292 23.27 -8.10 -9.75
N THR A 293 22.02 -8.10 -10.18
CA THR A 293 20.83 -8.35 -9.34
C THR A 293 20.73 -9.80 -8.82
N PHE A 294 21.37 -10.77 -9.49
CA PHE A 294 21.33 -12.19 -9.12
C PHE A 294 22.66 -12.74 -8.63
N ARG A 295 23.72 -11.95 -8.53
CA ARG A 295 25.06 -12.42 -8.16
C ARG A 295 25.12 -13.07 -6.77
N GLY A 296 24.29 -12.64 -5.83
CA GLY A 296 24.26 -13.21 -4.47
C GLY A 296 23.31 -14.41 -4.33
N LEU A 297 22.09 -14.32 -4.83
CA LEU A 297 21.04 -15.33 -4.63
C LEU A 297 21.23 -16.60 -5.47
N THR A 298 21.72 -16.47 -6.70
CA THR A 298 21.77 -17.58 -7.65
C THR A 298 22.81 -18.66 -7.28
N PRO A 299 24.05 -18.35 -6.87
CA PRO A 299 24.99 -19.37 -6.44
C PRO A 299 24.51 -20.17 -5.22
N ALA A 300 23.86 -19.50 -4.25
CA ALA A 300 23.31 -20.15 -3.07
C ALA A 300 22.12 -21.07 -3.41
N LEU A 301 21.23 -20.61 -4.31
CA LEU A 301 20.13 -21.44 -4.82
C LEU A 301 20.63 -22.63 -5.62
N LEU A 302 21.64 -22.45 -6.48
CA LEU A 302 22.25 -23.53 -7.26
C LEU A 302 22.93 -24.56 -6.37
N LEU A 303 23.67 -24.09 -5.35
CA LEU A 303 24.31 -24.99 -4.39
C LEU A 303 23.26 -25.80 -3.60
N ARG A 304 22.18 -25.14 -3.16
CA ARG A 304 21.11 -25.82 -2.44
C ARG A 304 20.34 -26.78 -3.33
N ALA A 305 20.05 -26.42 -4.58
CA ALA A 305 19.41 -27.30 -5.55
C ALA A 305 20.27 -28.56 -5.84
N SER A 306 21.59 -28.40 -5.90
CA SER A 306 22.51 -29.53 -6.10
C SER A 306 22.60 -30.46 -4.88
N GLN A 307 22.36 -29.92 -3.69
CA GLN A 307 22.38 -30.70 -2.41
C GLN A 307 21.04 -31.36 -2.09
N ALA A 308 19.91 -30.82 -2.58
CA ALA A 308 18.57 -31.28 -2.21
C ALA A 308 18.18 -32.62 -2.83
N GLY A 309 18.94 -33.17 -3.78
CA GLY A 309 18.61 -34.41 -4.48
C GLY A 309 17.25 -34.29 -5.20
N ASN A 310 16.96 -35.19 -6.12
CA ASN A 310 15.64 -35.27 -6.79
C ASN A 310 14.58 -35.73 -5.77
N ASN A 311 13.98 -34.83 -5.02
CA ASN A 311 12.74 -35.13 -4.32
C ASN A 311 11.63 -35.35 -5.37
N GLU A 312 10.84 -36.39 -5.21
CA GLU A 312 9.82 -36.89 -6.15
C GLU A 312 8.80 -35.83 -6.58
N ALA A 313 8.75 -34.63 -5.95
CA ALA A 313 7.83 -33.55 -6.25
C ALA A 313 8.46 -32.35 -7.01
N GLY A 314 9.77 -32.36 -7.32
CA GLY A 314 10.43 -31.21 -7.99
C GLY A 314 10.42 -29.91 -7.18
N LEU A 315 10.11 -29.98 -5.88
CA LEU A 315 10.06 -28.84 -4.96
C LEU A 315 11.38 -28.73 -4.18
N LEU A 316 11.97 -27.55 -4.17
CA LEU A 316 13.14 -27.21 -3.38
C LEU A 316 12.71 -26.39 -2.15
N GLY A 317 13.09 -26.84 -0.95
CA GLY A 317 13.00 -26.02 0.26
C GLY A 317 14.12 -25.00 0.30
N ALA A 318 13.79 -23.73 0.54
CA ALA A 318 14.77 -22.66 0.72
C ALA A 318 14.38 -21.81 1.93
N VAL A 319 15.35 -21.53 2.81
CA VAL A 319 15.15 -20.66 3.98
C VAL A 319 15.84 -19.34 3.72
N VAL A 320 15.09 -18.26 3.81
CA VAL A 320 15.63 -16.90 3.82
C VAL A 320 15.68 -16.45 5.27
N GLU A 321 16.88 -16.12 5.74
CA GLU A 321 17.14 -15.65 7.08
C GLU A 321 17.55 -14.18 7.04
N PHE A 322 16.92 -13.39 7.89
CA PHE A 322 17.24 -11.98 8.15
C PHE A 322 17.89 -11.89 9.53
N ASN A 323 19.12 -11.40 9.61
CA ASN A 323 19.84 -11.30 10.87
C ASN A 323 20.87 -10.17 10.83
N ALA A 324 20.72 -9.17 11.71
CA ALA A 324 21.63 -8.05 11.88
C ALA A 324 22.02 -7.34 10.55
N GLY A 325 21.04 -7.08 9.69
CA GLY A 325 21.24 -6.43 8.38
C GLY A 325 21.84 -7.34 7.31
N ILE A 326 21.95 -8.66 7.56
CA ILE A 326 22.39 -9.64 6.58
C ILE A 326 21.20 -10.50 6.18
N VAL A 327 20.97 -10.62 4.89
CA VAL A 327 20.00 -11.56 4.31
C VAL A 327 20.76 -12.79 3.81
N SER A 328 20.43 -13.96 4.35
CA SER A 328 21.04 -15.24 3.99
C SER A 328 20.03 -16.14 3.31
N LEU A 329 20.48 -16.96 2.36
CA LEU A 329 19.67 -17.98 1.70
C LEU A 329 20.28 -19.36 1.97
N GLY A 330 19.56 -20.22 2.70
CA GLY A 330 20.04 -21.53 3.05
C GLY A 330 21.34 -21.52 3.88
N GLY A 331 21.56 -20.46 4.68
CA GLY A 331 22.75 -20.27 5.51
C GLY A 331 23.93 -19.59 4.80
N ALA A 332 23.82 -19.27 3.50
CA ALA A 332 24.84 -18.52 2.78
C ALA A 332 24.42 -17.03 2.67
N PRO A 333 25.31 -16.07 3.04
CA PRO A 333 25.02 -14.64 2.88
C PRO A 333 24.72 -14.31 1.41
N ALA A 334 23.62 -13.59 1.17
CA ALA A 334 23.17 -13.23 -0.16
C ALA A 334 23.29 -11.74 -0.42
N THR A 335 22.91 -10.91 0.54
CA THR A 335 22.95 -9.44 0.45
C THR A 335 22.95 -8.83 1.85
N THR A 336 23.19 -7.52 1.91
CA THR A 336 23.02 -6.72 3.13
C THR A 336 21.79 -5.85 3.01
N GLU A 337 21.12 -5.60 4.11
CA GLU A 337 19.97 -4.74 4.26
C GLU A 337 20.31 -3.58 5.20
N GLU A 338 19.84 -2.40 4.87
CA GLU A 338 19.94 -1.26 5.78
C GLU A 338 18.84 -1.28 6.85
N PRO A 339 19.05 -0.65 8.02
CA PRO A 339 17.99 -0.45 8.99
C PRO A 339 16.76 0.22 8.36
N LEU A 340 15.57 -0.18 8.80
CA LEU A 340 14.31 0.28 8.23
C LEU A 340 14.06 1.78 8.45
N TYR A 341 14.56 2.33 9.58
CA TYR A 341 14.47 3.75 9.95
C TYR A 341 15.64 4.19 10.85
#